data_8293778d629e153c9cc43a255e7aea5b
#
_entry.id   8293778d629e153c9cc43a255e7aea5b
#
_cell.length_a   1.000
_cell.length_b   1.000
_cell.length_c   1.000
_cell.angle_alpha   90.00
_cell.angle_beta   90.00
_cell.angle_gamma   90.00
#
_symmetry.space_group_name_H-M   'P 1'
#
loop_
_entity.id
_entity.type
_entity.pdbx_description
1 polymer ?
#
loop_
_entity_poly.entity_id
_entity_poly.type
_entity_poly.pdbx_seq_one_letter_code
_entity_poly.pdbx_strand_id
1 'polypeptide(L)'
;MFGVNRIKRRAKLRFADKQNVPLPELEAAVNPQFIEQMCGAEKRSLVQLSRMTDKLTRQPLMQGNRITPLINGDQAYPRMLSSIEAAQHSVSLCSYIFDNDSWGKKFRAALRDAGKRGVEVKVLIDGMGARYSFPPITWGLRRHGIEAAEFMKTILPWRFRYLNLRNHRKIMVIDGSIGFTGGMNIRRGNCLADNPSHPVQDLHFLINGPVVAELQRSFAEDWTFTTGQVLEGEKWYPHLDSFGNGVARGISDGPDEDFDKLRMVILAALATAQESIKIITPYFLPDGDLVSALCIAALRGVDIEILLPAVSNLRMVKWASDAGLEELLREGCRIFLTQPPFDHSKIMVVDHAWVLLGSANWDARSLALNFEFNVESYDFELAESMETILQGKKAAARELTLQEILSKSLTAKLRNRFFRLFSPYL
;
A
#
# COMPACT_ATOMS: atom_id res chain seq x y z
N MET A 1 -1.78 18.27 -14.49
CA MET A 1 -2.07 17.54 -15.73
C MET A 1 -0.88 17.44 -16.71
N PHE A 2 -0.14 18.50 -17.04
CA PHE A 2 0.94 18.43 -18.04
C PHE A 2 2.16 17.55 -17.67
N GLY A 3 2.41 17.24 -16.40
CA GLY A 3 3.51 16.38 -15.97
C GLY A 3 3.25 14.89 -16.16
N VAL A 4 2.02 14.45 -15.89
CA VAL A 4 1.57 13.06 -15.99
C VAL A 4 1.73 12.50 -17.41
N ASN A 5 1.34 13.26 -18.43
CA ASN A 5 1.45 12.83 -19.84
C ASN A 5 2.90 12.61 -20.31
N ARG A 6 3.87 13.34 -19.74
CA ARG A 6 5.29 13.13 -20.07
C ARG A 6 5.87 11.89 -19.39
N ILE A 7 5.41 11.59 -18.18
CA ILE A 7 5.82 10.37 -17.45
C ILE A 7 5.20 9.15 -18.13
N LYS A 8 3.90 9.16 -18.41
CA LYS A 8 3.22 8.14 -19.22
C LYS A 8 3.94 7.88 -20.54
N ARG A 9 4.30 8.94 -21.27
CA ARG A 9 5.01 8.81 -22.55
C ARG A 9 6.42 8.25 -22.39
N ARG A 10 7.11 8.59 -21.31
CA ARG A 10 8.46 8.08 -21.03
C ARG A 10 8.43 6.63 -20.53
N ALA A 11 7.46 6.28 -19.72
CA ALA A 11 7.17 4.90 -19.33
C ALA A 11 6.81 4.07 -20.59
N LYS A 12 5.87 4.50 -21.41
CA LYS A 12 5.51 3.83 -22.69
C LYS A 12 6.71 3.62 -23.60
N LEU A 13 7.55 4.62 -23.81
CA LEU A 13 8.72 4.49 -24.67
C LEU A 13 9.78 3.51 -24.11
N ARG A 14 9.85 3.33 -22.78
CA ARG A 14 10.74 2.35 -22.15
C ARG A 14 10.13 0.95 -22.07
N PHE A 15 8.81 0.84 -22.01
CA PHE A 15 8.09 -0.45 -21.94
C PHE A 15 7.71 -0.99 -23.32
N ALA A 16 7.51 -0.13 -24.35
CA ALA A 16 7.17 -0.57 -25.70
C ALA A 16 8.24 -1.47 -26.33
N ASP A 17 9.51 -1.29 -25.96
CA ASP A 17 10.63 -2.14 -26.43
C ASP A 17 10.79 -3.45 -25.66
N LYS A 18 10.02 -3.69 -24.57
CA LYS A 18 10.27 -4.78 -23.62
C LYS A 18 8.98 -5.43 -23.08
N GLN A 19 8.07 -5.79 -23.97
CA GLN A 19 6.85 -6.56 -23.65
C GLN A 19 7.12 -8.01 -23.18
N ASN A 20 8.36 -8.39 -22.91
CA ASN A 20 8.78 -9.74 -22.56
C ASN A 20 9.21 -9.89 -21.10
N VAL A 21 8.71 -9.08 -20.16
CA VAL A 21 8.73 -9.52 -18.75
C VAL A 21 7.73 -10.67 -18.67
N PRO A 22 8.17 -11.91 -18.40
CA PRO A 22 7.25 -13.03 -18.34
C PRO A 22 6.14 -12.70 -17.37
N LEU A 23 4.90 -12.71 -17.87
CA LEU A 23 3.77 -12.90 -16.96
C LEU A 23 4.01 -14.26 -16.31
N PRO A 24 3.85 -14.40 -14.98
CA PRO A 24 3.88 -15.71 -14.36
C PRO A 24 2.95 -16.62 -15.15
N GLU A 25 3.40 -17.84 -15.42
CA GLU A 25 2.62 -18.81 -16.16
C GLU A 25 1.21 -18.84 -15.58
N LEU A 26 0.22 -18.65 -16.44
CA LEU A 26 -1.18 -18.45 -16.07
C LEU A 26 -1.83 -19.70 -15.42
N GLU A 27 -1.05 -20.71 -15.05
CA GLU A 27 -1.52 -21.94 -14.40
C GLU A 27 -2.21 -21.67 -13.06
N ALA A 28 -1.78 -20.63 -12.31
CA ALA A 28 -2.41 -20.22 -11.06
C ALA A 28 -3.59 -19.25 -11.26
N ALA A 29 -3.87 -18.82 -12.49
CA ALA A 29 -4.95 -17.89 -12.77
C ALA A 29 -6.32 -18.53 -12.61
N VAL A 30 -7.20 -17.86 -11.89
CA VAL A 30 -8.57 -18.31 -11.66
C VAL A 30 -9.56 -17.34 -12.31
N ASN A 31 -10.69 -17.89 -12.73
CA ASN A 31 -11.79 -17.10 -13.25
C ASN A 31 -12.80 -16.73 -12.14
N PRO A 32 -13.73 -15.80 -12.40
CA PRO A 32 -14.76 -15.43 -11.41
C PRO A 32 -15.67 -16.56 -10.95
N GLN A 33 -15.80 -17.65 -11.73
CA GLN A 33 -16.57 -18.83 -11.32
C GLN A 33 -15.86 -19.58 -10.19
N PHE A 34 -14.54 -19.57 -10.13
CA PHE A 34 -13.80 -20.13 -9.01
C PHE A 34 -14.12 -19.38 -7.71
N ILE A 35 -14.23 -18.05 -7.75
CA ILE A 35 -14.66 -17.24 -6.60
C ILE A 35 -16.08 -17.62 -6.17
N GLU A 36 -17.00 -17.90 -7.11
CA GLU A 36 -18.34 -18.35 -6.78
C GLU A 36 -18.33 -19.72 -6.07
N GLN A 37 -17.50 -20.65 -6.52
CA GLN A 37 -17.34 -21.96 -5.88
C GLN A 37 -16.70 -21.85 -4.48
N MET A 38 -15.71 -20.98 -4.32
CA MET A 38 -15.02 -20.77 -3.06
C MET A 38 -15.88 -20.06 -2.00
N CYS A 39 -16.61 -19.01 -2.43
CA CYS A 39 -17.38 -18.16 -1.52
C CYS A 39 -18.82 -18.64 -1.30
N GLY A 40 -19.31 -19.56 -2.14
CA GLY A 40 -20.71 -20.00 -2.14
C GLY A 40 -21.66 -19.02 -2.85
N ALA A 41 -22.86 -19.51 -3.18
CA ALA A 41 -23.88 -18.74 -3.91
C ALA A 41 -24.39 -17.50 -3.13
N GLU A 42 -24.20 -17.46 -1.82
CA GLU A 42 -24.62 -16.34 -0.95
C GLU A 42 -23.75 -15.11 -1.13
N LYS A 43 -22.47 -15.28 -1.52
CA LYS A 43 -21.49 -14.18 -1.69
C LYS A 43 -21.35 -13.76 -3.17
N ARG A 44 -22.46 -13.68 -3.91
CA ARG A 44 -22.47 -13.20 -5.31
C ARG A 44 -21.87 -11.82 -5.52
N SER A 45 -21.91 -10.96 -4.51
CA SER A 45 -21.28 -9.66 -4.50
C SER A 45 -19.77 -9.73 -4.77
N LEU A 46 -19.08 -10.71 -4.18
CA LEU A 46 -17.64 -10.91 -4.38
C LEU A 46 -17.30 -11.37 -5.79
N VAL A 47 -18.18 -12.18 -6.41
CA VAL A 47 -18.06 -12.56 -7.83
C VAL A 47 -18.21 -11.34 -8.74
N GLN A 48 -19.14 -10.45 -8.42
CA GLN A 48 -19.30 -9.19 -9.17
C GLN A 48 -18.07 -8.30 -9.00
N LEU A 49 -17.57 -8.18 -7.78
CA LEU A 49 -16.34 -7.44 -7.49
C LEU A 49 -15.17 -8.00 -8.30
N SER A 50 -14.93 -9.31 -8.30
CA SER A 50 -13.84 -9.94 -9.05
C SER A 50 -13.93 -9.65 -10.54
N ARG A 51 -15.13 -9.71 -11.13
CA ARG A 51 -15.37 -9.39 -12.55
C ARG A 51 -15.10 -7.92 -12.88
N MET A 52 -15.43 -7.00 -11.96
CA MET A 52 -15.15 -5.58 -12.14
C MET A 52 -13.64 -5.32 -12.06
N THR A 53 -12.99 -5.88 -11.06
CA THR A 53 -11.55 -5.69 -10.84
C THR A 53 -10.71 -6.37 -11.93
N ASP A 54 -11.13 -7.49 -12.51
CA ASP A 54 -10.49 -8.08 -13.69
C ASP A 54 -10.44 -7.10 -14.87
N LYS A 55 -11.56 -6.44 -15.15
CA LYS A 55 -11.63 -5.44 -16.24
C LYS A 55 -10.81 -4.19 -15.96
N LEU A 56 -10.75 -3.77 -14.69
CA LEU A 56 -10.04 -2.57 -14.28
C LEU A 56 -8.53 -2.78 -14.30
N THR A 57 -8.06 -3.87 -13.70
CA THR A 57 -6.63 -4.12 -13.50
C THR A 57 -5.98 -4.78 -14.71
N ARG A 58 -6.73 -5.60 -15.45
CA ARG A 58 -6.20 -6.47 -16.53
C ARG A 58 -5.11 -7.41 -16.04
N GLN A 59 -5.12 -7.71 -14.75
CA GLN A 59 -4.24 -8.67 -14.11
C GLN A 59 -5.07 -9.86 -13.66
N PRO A 60 -4.57 -11.09 -13.76
CA PRO A 60 -5.32 -12.28 -13.33
C PRO A 60 -5.41 -12.32 -11.81
N LEU A 61 -6.51 -12.86 -11.30
CA LEU A 61 -6.56 -13.38 -9.94
C LEU A 61 -5.79 -14.70 -9.91
N MET A 62 -4.94 -14.90 -8.93
CA MET A 62 -4.11 -16.09 -8.78
C MET A 62 -4.43 -16.80 -7.48
N GLN A 63 -4.68 -18.13 -7.55
CA GLN A 63 -4.81 -19.00 -6.38
C GLN A 63 -3.45 -19.42 -5.82
N GLY A 64 -3.47 -20.02 -4.66
CA GLY A 64 -2.26 -20.59 -4.08
C GLY A 64 -1.43 -19.61 -3.26
N ASN A 65 -1.99 -18.50 -2.82
CA ASN A 65 -1.28 -17.51 -2.04
C ASN A 65 -1.50 -17.70 -0.54
N ARG A 66 -0.51 -17.29 0.25
CA ARG A 66 -0.62 -17.07 1.69
C ARG A 66 -0.10 -15.68 2.03
N ILE A 67 -0.95 -14.90 2.68
CA ILE A 67 -0.63 -13.55 3.15
C ILE A 67 -0.64 -13.57 4.67
N THR A 68 0.49 -13.29 5.29
CA THR A 68 0.65 -13.29 6.74
C THR A 68 0.87 -11.88 7.25
N PRO A 69 -0.01 -11.35 8.11
CA PRO A 69 0.17 -10.03 8.69
C PRO A 69 1.34 -10.01 9.68
N LEU A 70 2.08 -8.91 9.65
CA LEU A 70 3.21 -8.62 10.54
C LEU A 70 2.94 -7.28 11.23
N ILE A 71 2.76 -7.34 12.53
CA ILE A 71 2.39 -6.18 13.34
C ILE A 71 3.63 -5.40 13.73
N ASN A 72 3.71 -4.15 13.30
CA ASN A 72 4.81 -3.23 13.54
C ASN A 72 6.17 -3.74 13.02
N GLY A 73 7.19 -2.92 13.12
CA GLY A 73 8.56 -3.31 12.82
C GLY A 73 9.07 -4.42 13.72
N ASP A 74 8.47 -4.58 14.90
CA ASP A 74 8.81 -5.63 15.87
C ASP A 74 8.64 -7.04 15.30
N GLN A 75 7.64 -7.28 14.47
CA GLN A 75 7.44 -8.54 13.75
C GLN A 75 8.01 -8.52 12.33
N ALA A 76 7.84 -7.38 11.61
CA ALA A 76 8.21 -7.30 10.21
C ALA A 76 9.72 -7.31 9.99
N TYR A 77 10.48 -6.51 10.72
CA TYR A 77 11.91 -6.36 10.44
C TYR A 77 12.74 -7.62 10.71
N PRO A 78 12.54 -8.36 11.81
CA PRO A 78 13.22 -9.64 11.98
C PRO A 78 12.95 -10.64 10.85
N ARG A 79 11.70 -10.71 10.35
CA ARG A 79 11.33 -11.57 9.21
C ARG A 79 11.98 -11.11 7.93
N MET A 80 11.95 -9.82 7.64
CA MET A 80 12.60 -9.25 6.46
C MET A 80 14.13 -9.48 6.49
N LEU A 81 14.78 -9.25 7.63
CA LEU A 81 16.22 -9.47 7.79
C LEU A 81 16.60 -10.93 7.63
N SER A 82 15.87 -11.86 8.25
CA SER A 82 16.12 -13.28 8.10
C SER A 82 15.93 -13.75 6.65
N SER A 83 14.96 -13.19 5.92
CA SER A 83 14.79 -13.48 4.49
C SER A 83 15.96 -12.94 3.64
N ILE A 84 16.49 -11.74 3.95
CA ILE A 84 17.70 -11.22 3.27
C ILE A 84 18.93 -12.10 3.59
N GLU A 85 19.05 -12.56 4.82
CA GLU A 85 20.14 -13.48 5.24
C GLU A 85 20.05 -14.83 4.53
N ALA A 86 18.85 -15.33 4.27
CA ALA A 86 18.61 -16.58 3.55
C ALA A 86 18.68 -16.48 2.03
N ALA A 87 18.67 -15.27 1.47
CA ALA A 87 18.68 -15.01 0.02
C ALA A 87 19.83 -15.70 -0.69
N GLN A 88 19.54 -16.36 -1.83
CA GLN A 88 20.49 -17.10 -2.64
C GLN A 88 20.79 -16.41 -3.98
N HIS A 89 19.82 -15.72 -4.58
CA HIS A 89 19.92 -15.22 -5.95
C HIS A 89 19.72 -13.71 -6.05
N SER A 90 18.63 -13.18 -5.45
CA SER A 90 18.27 -11.78 -5.65
C SER A 90 17.56 -11.17 -4.47
N VAL A 91 17.71 -9.85 -4.30
CA VAL A 91 16.92 -9.00 -3.38
C VAL A 91 16.50 -7.74 -4.11
N SER A 92 15.19 -7.56 -4.26
CA SER A 92 14.54 -6.32 -4.69
C SER A 92 14.01 -5.59 -3.47
N LEU A 93 14.39 -4.34 -3.26
CA LEU A 93 13.89 -3.54 -2.13
C LEU A 93 13.50 -2.14 -2.59
N CYS A 94 12.20 -1.81 -2.51
CA CYS A 94 11.67 -0.47 -2.70
C CYS A 94 11.11 0.08 -1.39
N SER A 95 11.47 1.31 -1.03
CA SER A 95 10.91 1.99 0.14
C SER A 95 10.79 3.48 -0.11
N TYR A 96 9.70 4.09 0.38
CA TYR A 96 9.56 5.54 0.34
C TYR A 96 10.59 6.20 1.26
N ILE A 97 10.67 5.77 2.53
CA ILE A 97 11.68 6.21 3.49
C ILE A 97 12.54 5.01 3.91
N PHE A 98 13.85 5.19 3.86
CA PHE A 98 14.82 4.26 4.41
C PHE A 98 15.81 5.07 5.24
N ASP A 99 15.54 5.18 6.55
CA ASP A 99 16.31 6.00 7.46
C ASP A 99 17.70 5.39 7.75
N ASN A 100 18.69 6.25 8.02
CA ASN A 100 20.05 5.82 8.42
C ASN A 100 20.16 5.69 9.95
N ASP A 101 19.11 5.18 10.58
CA ASP A 101 19.02 4.92 12.02
C ASP A 101 19.54 3.52 12.40
N SER A 102 19.24 3.07 13.63
CA SER A 102 19.69 1.77 14.12
C SER A 102 19.18 0.60 13.28
N TRP A 103 17.92 0.62 12.85
CA TRP A 103 17.34 -0.42 12.02
C TRP A 103 17.79 -0.31 10.56
N GLY A 104 17.83 0.90 10.02
CA GLY A 104 18.37 1.10 8.67
C GLY A 104 19.81 0.61 8.54
N LYS A 105 20.64 0.77 9.59
CA LYS A 105 22.00 0.21 9.62
C LYS A 105 22.01 -1.33 9.63
N LYS A 106 21.07 -1.97 10.34
CA LYS A 106 20.91 -3.44 10.31
C LYS A 106 20.54 -3.93 8.91
N PHE A 107 19.53 -3.31 8.28
CA PHE A 107 19.16 -3.64 6.90
C PHE A 107 20.33 -3.44 5.93
N ARG A 108 21.04 -2.30 6.03
CA ARG A 108 22.22 -2.05 5.19
C ARG A 108 23.31 -3.12 5.38
N ALA A 109 23.53 -3.58 6.61
CA ALA A 109 24.49 -4.64 6.89
C ALA A 109 24.05 -5.97 6.27
N ALA A 110 22.79 -6.37 6.43
CA ALA A 110 22.25 -7.60 5.85
C ALA A 110 22.33 -7.58 4.30
N LEU A 111 21.95 -6.47 3.66
CA LEU A 111 22.03 -6.29 2.21
C LEU A 111 23.48 -6.36 1.71
N ARG A 112 24.42 -5.71 2.42
CA ARG A 112 25.85 -5.80 2.12
C ARG A 112 26.36 -7.25 2.18
N ASP A 113 25.97 -7.97 3.24
CA ASP A 113 26.45 -9.33 3.45
C ASP A 113 25.79 -10.32 2.47
N ALA A 114 24.54 -10.07 2.05
CA ALA A 114 23.93 -10.76 0.90
C ALA A 114 24.73 -10.52 -0.40
N GLY A 115 25.07 -9.26 -0.72
CA GLY A 115 25.90 -8.94 -1.88
C GLY A 115 27.28 -9.63 -1.85
N LYS A 116 27.91 -9.75 -0.67
CA LYS A 116 29.18 -10.49 -0.54
C LYS A 116 29.03 -12.01 -0.80
N ARG A 117 27.85 -12.58 -0.59
CA ARG A 117 27.54 -13.96 -0.95
C ARG A 117 27.28 -14.16 -2.44
N GLY A 118 27.25 -13.07 -3.23
CA GLY A 118 26.96 -13.11 -4.67
C GLY A 118 25.49 -12.87 -5.02
N VAL A 119 24.65 -12.54 -4.04
CA VAL A 119 23.25 -12.18 -4.25
C VAL A 119 23.15 -10.84 -4.99
N GLU A 120 22.36 -10.76 -6.04
CA GLU A 120 22.09 -9.50 -6.74
C GLU A 120 21.11 -8.64 -5.94
N VAL A 121 21.61 -7.54 -5.38
CA VAL A 121 20.80 -6.63 -4.53
C VAL A 121 20.50 -5.34 -5.27
N LYS A 122 19.21 -5.03 -5.44
CA LYS A 122 18.72 -3.79 -6.04
C LYS A 122 17.88 -3.03 -5.02
N VAL A 123 18.25 -1.79 -4.73
CA VAL A 123 17.54 -0.94 -3.76
C VAL A 123 17.05 0.34 -4.42
N LEU A 124 15.74 0.59 -4.38
CA LEU A 124 15.10 1.78 -4.91
C LEU A 124 14.49 2.60 -3.76
N ILE A 125 14.88 3.86 -3.65
CA ILE A 125 14.36 4.76 -2.63
C ILE A 125 13.77 5.99 -3.32
N ASP A 126 12.62 6.50 -2.82
CA ASP A 126 12.06 7.74 -3.35
C ASP A 126 13.02 8.91 -3.14
N GLY A 127 13.19 9.76 -4.15
CA GLY A 127 14.17 10.85 -4.13
C GLY A 127 13.90 11.94 -3.08
N MET A 128 12.65 12.07 -2.57
CA MET A 128 12.35 12.91 -1.41
C MET A 128 12.52 12.13 -0.11
N GLY A 129 12.06 10.87 -0.09
CA GLY A 129 12.23 9.99 1.05
C GLY A 129 13.70 9.81 1.46
N ALA A 130 14.61 9.78 0.50
CA ALA A 130 16.05 9.72 0.75
C ALA A 130 16.61 10.92 1.52
N ARG A 131 15.89 12.05 1.59
CA ARG A 131 16.32 13.27 2.29
C ARG A 131 15.93 13.32 3.76
N TYR A 132 15.13 12.35 4.24
CA TYR A 132 14.74 12.28 5.66
C TYR A 132 15.92 11.95 6.58
N SER A 133 16.99 11.36 6.05
CA SER A 133 18.21 11.05 6.79
C SER A 133 19.45 11.70 6.17
N PHE A 134 20.35 12.18 7.02
CA PHE A 134 21.66 12.67 6.58
C PHE A 134 22.77 11.96 7.37
N PRO A 135 23.80 11.38 6.70
CA PRO A 135 23.89 11.19 5.25
C PRO A 135 22.81 10.22 4.73
N PRO A 136 22.37 10.35 3.44
CA PRO A 136 21.41 9.44 2.84
C PRO A 136 21.90 7.99 2.88
N ILE A 137 20.99 7.06 3.19
CA ILE A 137 21.33 5.62 3.28
C ILE A 137 21.90 5.10 1.95
N THR A 138 21.46 5.65 0.81
CA THR A 138 21.96 5.31 -0.53
C THR A 138 23.46 5.46 -0.67
N TRP A 139 24.09 6.43 0.00
CA TRP A 139 25.54 6.56 0.00
C TRP A 139 26.22 5.38 0.68
N GLY A 140 25.69 4.99 1.84
CA GLY A 140 26.19 3.83 2.56
C GLY A 140 26.06 2.52 1.79
N LEU A 141 24.92 2.32 1.08
CA LEU A 141 24.67 1.17 0.25
C LEU A 141 25.67 1.11 -0.91
N ARG A 142 25.78 2.17 -1.70
CA ARG A 142 26.71 2.27 -2.85
C ARG A 142 28.16 2.09 -2.44
N ARG A 143 28.56 2.61 -1.29
CA ARG A 143 29.92 2.47 -0.76
C ARG A 143 30.29 1.01 -0.44
N HIS A 144 29.28 0.17 -0.24
CA HIS A 144 29.43 -1.27 -0.02
C HIS A 144 29.15 -2.12 -1.28
N GLY A 145 29.12 -1.48 -2.44
CA GLY A 145 28.93 -2.18 -3.72
C GLY A 145 27.47 -2.56 -4.03
N ILE A 146 26.50 -2.12 -3.23
CA ILE A 146 25.06 -2.37 -3.47
C ILE A 146 24.55 -1.37 -4.51
N GLU A 147 23.85 -1.88 -5.52
CA GLU A 147 23.17 -1.05 -6.49
C GLU A 147 21.93 -0.41 -5.87
N ALA A 148 22.05 0.88 -5.58
CA ALA A 148 20.98 1.69 -5.01
C ALA A 148 20.66 2.87 -5.91
N ALA A 149 19.38 3.09 -6.21
CA ALA A 149 18.89 4.16 -7.05
C ALA A 149 17.88 5.05 -6.28
N GLU A 150 17.74 6.30 -6.73
CA GLU A 150 16.78 7.25 -6.17
C GLU A 150 15.73 7.57 -7.24
N PHE A 151 14.48 7.17 -6.97
CA PHE A 151 13.36 7.40 -7.88
C PHE A 151 13.06 8.89 -8.02
N MET A 152 13.02 9.38 -9.25
CA MET A 152 12.74 10.78 -9.58
C MET A 152 13.57 11.81 -8.79
N LYS A 153 14.86 11.55 -8.59
CA LYS A 153 15.78 12.49 -7.95
C LYS A 153 15.72 13.86 -8.62
N THR A 154 15.27 14.87 -7.88
CA THR A 154 15.20 16.24 -8.37
C THR A 154 16.27 17.09 -7.68
N ILE A 155 17.29 17.50 -8.43
CA ILE A 155 18.38 18.36 -7.94
C ILE A 155 18.06 19.84 -8.21
N LEU A 156 17.21 20.14 -9.20
CA LEU A 156 17.01 21.49 -9.74
C LEU A 156 15.66 22.10 -9.30
N PRO A 157 15.66 23.31 -8.73
CA PRO A 157 14.43 23.97 -8.23
C PRO A 157 13.34 24.18 -9.30
N TRP A 158 13.70 24.40 -10.55
CA TRP A 158 12.73 24.63 -11.66
C TRP A 158 12.08 23.36 -12.21
N ARG A 159 12.46 22.17 -11.73
CA ARG A 159 11.76 20.90 -12.01
C ARG A 159 10.63 20.61 -11.02
N PHE A 160 10.06 21.62 -10.38
CA PHE A 160 8.95 21.51 -9.40
C PHE A 160 7.74 20.70 -9.91
N ARG A 161 7.57 20.51 -11.22
CA ARG A 161 6.47 19.72 -11.79
C ARG A 161 6.45 18.26 -11.40
N TYR A 162 7.60 17.70 -10.96
CA TYR A 162 7.76 16.30 -10.52
C TYR A 162 7.82 16.17 -9.00
N LEU A 163 7.81 17.28 -8.26
CA LEU A 163 7.89 17.26 -6.79
C LEU A 163 6.67 16.62 -6.12
N ASN A 164 5.54 16.54 -6.83
CA ASN A 164 4.31 15.94 -6.31
C ASN A 164 4.18 14.44 -6.59
N LEU A 165 5.00 13.89 -7.49
CA LEU A 165 4.99 12.47 -7.82
C LEU A 165 5.96 11.74 -6.91
N ARG A 166 5.50 10.68 -6.25
CA ARG A 166 6.29 9.91 -5.28
C ARG A 166 6.16 8.44 -5.55
N ASN A 167 7.26 7.71 -5.39
CA ASN A 167 7.19 6.28 -5.25
C ASN A 167 6.88 5.97 -3.78
N HIS A 168 5.62 5.69 -3.50
CA HIS A 168 5.16 5.38 -2.15
C HIS A 168 5.02 3.88 -1.91
N ARG A 169 5.44 3.05 -2.86
CA ARG A 169 5.49 1.58 -2.73
C ARG A 169 6.47 1.16 -1.65
N LYS A 170 6.13 0.12 -0.94
CA LYS A 170 7.00 -0.57 0.01
C LYS A 170 6.97 -2.03 -0.36
N ILE A 171 7.97 -2.44 -1.13
CA ILE A 171 8.08 -3.79 -1.70
C ILE A 171 9.45 -4.33 -1.37
N MET A 172 9.50 -5.54 -0.84
CA MET A 172 10.72 -6.34 -0.82
C MET A 172 10.41 -7.71 -1.40
N VAL A 173 11.23 -8.17 -2.33
CA VAL A 173 11.14 -9.52 -2.89
C VAL A 173 12.49 -10.20 -2.77
N ILE A 174 12.49 -11.42 -2.27
CA ILE A 174 13.66 -12.27 -2.09
C ILE A 174 13.56 -13.43 -3.06
N ASP A 175 14.60 -13.63 -3.86
CA ASP A 175 14.73 -14.74 -4.83
C ASP A 175 13.49 -14.89 -5.74
N GLY A 176 12.77 -13.78 -6.01
CA GLY A 176 11.55 -13.77 -6.79
C GLY A 176 10.36 -14.53 -6.17
N SER A 177 10.50 -15.13 -4.98
CA SER A 177 9.55 -16.11 -4.42
C SER A 177 8.95 -15.73 -3.06
N ILE A 178 9.60 -14.87 -2.29
CA ILE A 178 9.10 -14.37 -1.00
C ILE A 178 8.90 -12.87 -1.12
N GLY A 179 7.66 -12.40 -0.92
CA GLY A 179 7.28 -11.01 -1.02
C GLY A 179 6.98 -10.37 0.33
N PHE A 180 7.25 -9.07 0.44
CA PHE A 180 6.80 -8.23 1.55
C PHE A 180 6.22 -6.94 0.98
N THR A 181 5.05 -6.52 1.50
CA THR A 181 4.44 -5.24 1.17
C THR A 181 3.57 -4.73 2.33
N GLY A 182 3.11 -3.48 2.25
CA GLY A 182 2.25 -2.85 3.27
C GLY A 182 2.54 -1.37 3.47
N GLY A 183 2.19 -0.84 4.64
CA GLY A 183 2.35 0.59 4.95
C GLY A 183 3.75 0.98 5.41
N MET A 184 4.56 0.03 5.85
CA MET A 184 5.73 0.27 6.68
C MET A 184 6.97 0.70 5.88
N ASN A 185 7.59 1.81 6.30
CA ASN A 185 8.91 2.22 5.85
C ASN A 185 10.01 1.55 6.70
N ILE A 186 11.29 1.68 6.31
CA ILE A 186 12.40 1.16 7.11
C ILE A 186 12.92 2.29 8.02
N ARG A 187 12.47 2.29 9.27
CA ARG A 187 12.85 3.27 10.28
C ARG A 187 12.59 2.76 11.70
N ARG A 188 13.36 3.25 12.68
CA ARG A 188 13.22 2.85 14.09
C ARG A 188 11.83 3.14 14.67
N GLY A 189 11.16 4.18 14.19
CA GLY A 189 9.83 4.55 14.67
C GLY A 189 8.78 3.44 14.60
N ASN A 190 8.96 2.48 13.71
CA ASN A 190 8.05 1.33 13.56
C ASN A 190 8.32 0.17 14.55
N CYS A 191 9.45 0.16 15.26
CA CYS A 191 9.74 -0.84 16.29
C CYS A 191 9.37 -0.27 17.66
N LEU A 192 8.19 -0.62 18.15
CA LEU A 192 7.65 -0.07 19.40
C LEU A 192 8.40 -0.60 20.63
N ALA A 193 8.89 -1.83 20.59
CA ALA A 193 9.70 -2.42 21.65
C ALA A 193 11.01 -1.65 21.93
N ASP A 194 11.52 -0.90 20.92
CA ASP A 194 12.70 -0.05 21.07
C ASP A 194 12.41 1.31 21.76
N ASN A 195 11.18 1.56 22.17
CA ASN A 195 10.73 2.84 22.76
C ASN A 195 11.21 4.06 21.94
N PRO A 196 10.86 4.15 20.65
CA PRO A 196 11.31 5.26 19.81
C PRO A 196 10.68 6.58 20.25
N SER A 197 11.38 7.71 20.01
CA SER A 197 10.86 9.05 20.31
C SER A 197 9.59 9.41 19.54
N HIS A 198 9.42 8.83 18.35
CA HIS A 198 8.26 9.03 17.49
C HIS A 198 7.71 7.66 17.06
N PRO A 199 6.97 7.00 17.95
CA PRO A 199 6.43 5.66 17.66
C PRO A 199 5.34 5.73 16.59
N VAL A 200 5.35 4.74 15.69
CA VAL A 200 4.37 4.58 14.62
C VAL A 200 3.94 3.13 14.57
N GLN A 201 2.65 2.88 14.77
CA GLN A 201 2.04 1.57 14.48
C GLN A 201 1.85 1.42 12.98
N ASP A 202 2.05 0.23 12.46
CA ASP A 202 1.74 -0.07 11.06
C ASP A 202 1.58 -1.58 10.87
N LEU A 203 1.01 -1.98 9.73
CA LEU A 203 0.94 -3.36 9.28
C LEU A 203 1.80 -3.56 8.03
N HIS A 204 2.52 -4.65 8.02
CA HIS A 204 3.24 -5.15 6.86
C HIS A 204 2.85 -6.60 6.63
N PHE A 205 3.11 -7.15 5.44
CA PHE A 205 2.65 -8.48 5.08
C PHE A 205 3.77 -9.27 4.44
N LEU A 206 3.94 -10.51 4.93
CA LEU A 206 4.73 -11.54 4.26
C LEU A 206 3.81 -12.26 3.29
N ILE A 207 4.23 -12.39 2.04
CA ILE A 207 3.46 -12.99 0.97
C ILE A 207 4.27 -14.13 0.36
N ASN A 208 3.63 -15.30 0.26
CA ASN A 208 4.15 -16.46 -0.45
C ASN A 208 3.11 -16.91 -1.49
N GLY A 209 3.57 -17.39 -2.64
CA GLY A 209 2.73 -17.85 -3.73
C GLY A 209 2.78 -16.96 -4.98
N PRO A 210 1.94 -17.27 -6.00
CA PRO A 210 2.06 -16.68 -7.33
C PRO A 210 1.98 -15.16 -7.41
N VAL A 211 1.25 -14.48 -6.50
CA VAL A 211 1.12 -13.01 -6.48
C VAL A 211 2.46 -12.29 -6.22
N VAL A 212 3.48 -12.99 -5.72
CA VAL A 212 4.83 -12.43 -5.53
C VAL A 212 5.44 -11.95 -6.85
N ALA A 213 5.12 -12.63 -7.97
CA ALA A 213 5.57 -12.19 -9.29
C ALA A 213 5.08 -10.77 -9.66
N GLU A 214 3.89 -10.37 -9.19
CA GLU A 214 3.36 -9.03 -9.44
C GLU A 214 4.05 -7.97 -8.58
N LEU A 215 4.47 -8.32 -7.34
CA LEU A 215 5.33 -7.45 -6.52
C LEU A 215 6.66 -7.24 -7.22
N GLN A 216 7.28 -8.33 -7.68
CA GLN A 216 8.56 -8.29 -8.39
C GLN A 216 8.46 -7.49 -9.69
N ARG A 217 7.39 -7.68 -10.45
CA ARG A 217 7.13 -6.91 -11.67
C ARG A 217 6.99 -5.42 -11.38
N SER A 218 6.21 -5.04 -10.36
CA SER A 218 6.02 -3.65 -9.97
C SER A 218 7.34 -2.98 -9.56
N PHE A 219 8.20 -3.71 -8.84
CA PHE A 219 9.56 -3.25 -8.52
C PHE A 219 10.41 -3.10 -9.78
N ALA A 220 10.43 -4.10 -10.67
CA ALA A 220 11.23 -4.10 -11.88
C ALA A 220 10.87 -2.97 -12.83
N GLU A 221 9.57 -2.64 -12.93
CA GLU A 221 9.08 -1.50 -13.69
C GLU A 221 9.67 -0.18 -13.17
N ASP A 222 9.60 0.07 -11.87
CA ASP A 222 10.16 1.27 -11.25
C ASP A 222 11.70 1.30 -11.35
N TRP A 223 12.34 0.15 -11.22
CA TRP A 223 13.79 0.01 -11.37
C TRP A 223 14.23 0.36 -12.80
N THR A 224 13.57 -0.25 -13.79
CA THR A 224 13.86 0.00 -15.21
C THR A 224 13.60 1.47 -15.58
N PHE A 225 12.49 2.04 -15.10
CA PHE A 225 12.18 3.45 -15.28
C PHE A 225 13.30 4.36 -14.73
N THR A 226 13.86 4.00 -13.57
CA THR A 226 14.84 4.83 -12.88
C THR A 226 16.25 4.69 -13.44
N THR A 227 16.67 3.45 -13.77
CA THR A 227 18.05 3.11 -14.08
C THR A 227 18.29 2.77 -15.57
N GLY A 228 17.25 2.37 -16.28
CA GLY A 228 17.33 1.82 -17.64
C GLY A 228 17.72 0.33 -17.68
N GLN A 229 17.98 -0.29 -16.52
CA GLN A 229 18.33 -1.70 -16.43
C GLN A 229 17.08 -2.55 -16.30
N VAL A 230 16.97 -3.60 -17.10
CA VAL A 230 15.88 -4.58 -17.02
C VAL A 230 16.28 -5.72 -16.13
N LEU A 231 15.34 -6.23 -15.34
CA LEU A 231 15.51 -7.41 -14.49
C LEU A 231 14.82 -8.59 -15.18
N GLU A 232 15.60 -9.59 -15.61
CA GLU A 232 15.12 -10.75 -16.37
C GLU A 232 15.72 -12.05 -15.85
N GLY A 233 15.06 -13.17 -16.17
CA GLY A 233 15.52 -14.52 -15.87
C GLY A 233 15.05 -15.06 -14.53
N GLU A 234 15.29 -16.35 -14.30
CA GLU A 234 14.78 -17.13 -13.18
C GLU A 234 15.15 -16.59 -11.79
N LYS A 235 16.28 -15.92 -11.65
CA LYS A 235 16.67 -15.29 -10.37
C LYS A 235 15.74 -14.18 -9.91
N TRP A 236 15.00 -13.55 -10.86
CA TRP A 236 14.00 -12.51 -10.58
C TRP A 236 12.59 -13.03 -10.71
N TYR A 237 12.35 -13.98 -11.60
CA TYR A 237 11.06 -14.57 -11.92
C TYR A 237 11.17 -16.10 -11.98
N PRO A 238 11.35 -16.76 -10.81
CA PRO A 238 11.32 -18.22 -10.76
C PRO A 238 9.89 -18.75 -10.99
N HIS A 239 9.77 -20.04 -11.24
CA HIS A 239 8.49 -20.73 -11.12
C HIS A 239 7.99 -20.61 -9.67
N LEU A 240 6.71 -20.30 -9.48
CA LEU A 240 6.10 -20.10 -8.17
C LEU A 240 5.07 -21.17 -7.87
N ASP A 241 5.36 -21.99 -6.89
CA ASP A 241 4.45 -23.01 -6.39
C ASP A 241 3.30 -22.40 -5.59
N SER A 242 2.20 -23.15 -5.50
CA SER A 242 1.10 -22.87 -4.57
C SER A 242 1.58 -23.02 -3.13
N PHE A 243 1.32 -22.04 -2.30
CA PHE A 243 1.76 -21.99 -0.90
C PHE A 243 0.61 -21.98 0.11
N GLY A 244 -0.59 -21.60 -0.32
CA GLY A 244 -1.79 -21.50 0.52
C GLY A 244 -3.06 -21.59 -0.30
N ASN A 245 -4.19 -21.23 0.31
CA ASN A 245 -5.52 -21.30 -0.31
C ASN A 245 -6.05 -19.92 -0.75
N GLY A 246 -5.38 -18.84 -0.39
CA GLY A 246 -5.82 -17.49 -0.71
C GLY A 246 -5.76 -17.22 -2.22
N VAL A 247 -6.77 -16.52 -2.72
CA VAL A 247 -6.81 -16.00 -4.08
C VAL A 247 -6.49 -14.51 -4.03
N ALA A 248 -5.46 -14.09 -4.75
CA ALA A 248 -4.97 -12.71 -4.66
C ALA A 248 -4.54 -12.15 -6.01
N ARG A 249 -4.49 -10.83 -6.07
CA ARG A 249 -4.00 -10.05 -7.21
C ARG A 249 -3.32 -8.78 -6.74
N GLY A 250 -2.23 -8.41 -7.38
CA GLY A 250 -1.58 -7.13 -7.20
C GLY A 250 -2.31 -6.01 -7.96
N ILE A 251 -2.40 -4.86 -7.34
CA ILE A 251 -2.97 -3.64 -7.92
C ILE A 251 -1.92 -2.56 -7.87
N SER A 252 -1.22 -2.39 -8.98
CA SER A 252 -0.35 -1.24 -9.20
C SER A 252 -1.19 -0.02 -9.54
N ASP A 253 -0.93 1.10 -8.88
CA ASP A 253 -1.57 2.39 -9.15
C ASP A 253 -0.51 3.46 -9.31
N GLY A 254 -0.81 4.47 -10.13
CA GLY A 254 0.13 5.56 -10.37
C GLY A 254 -0.37 6.57 -11.39
N PRO A 255 0.32 7.72 -11.50
CA PRO A 255 -0.03 8.78 -12.44
C PRO A 255 0.35 8.45 -13.90
N ASP A 256 0.30 7.19 -14.29
CA ASP A 256 0.66 6.67 -15.61
C ASP A 256 -0.49 5.87 -16.25
N GLU A 257 -0.23 4.68 -16.79
CA GLU A 257 -1.26 3.80 -17.38
C GLU A 257 -2.18 3.18 -16.33
N ASP A 258 -1.70 3.14 -15.09
CA ASP A 258 -2.43 2.61 -13.95
C ASP A 258 -3.30 3.66 -13.24
N PHE A 259 -3.41 4.85 -13.83
CA PHE A 259 -4.16 5.96 -13.25
C PHE A 259 -5.59 5.59 -12.89
N ASP A 260 -5.99 5.92 -11.65
CA ASP A 260 -7.34 5.75 -11.10
C ASP A 260 -7.79 4.27 -10.90
N LYS A 261 -6.92 3.29 -11.14
CA LYS A 261 -7.27 1.87 -11.00
C LYS A 261 -7.67 1.52 -9.58
N LEU A 262 -6.84 1.87 -8.59
CA LEU A 262 -7.11 1.57 -7.19
C LEU A 262 -8.39 2.24 -6.71
N ARG A 263 -8.59 3.53 -7.06
CA ARG A 263 -9.80 4.25 -6.72
C ARG A 263 -11.05 3.56 -7.27
N MET A 264 -11.01 3.10 -8.52
CA MET A 264 -12.11 2.37 -9.14
C MET A 264 -12.33 0.99 -8.49
N VAL A 265 -11.28 0.30 -8.05
CA VAL A 265 -11.40 -0.95 -7.29
C VAL A 265 -12.08 -0.70 -5.93
N ILE A 266 -11.70 0.36 -5.23
CA ILE A 266 -12.36 0.74 -3.98
C ILE A 266 -13.84 1.06 -4.22
N LEU A 267 -14.17 1.85 -5.25
CA LEU A 267 -15.56 2.15 -5.61
C LEU A 267 -16.35 0.87 -5.95
N ALA A 268 -15.75 -0.07 -6.67
CA ALA A 268 -16.37 -1.36 -6.96
C ALA A 268 -16.65 -2.17 -5.69
N ALA A 269 -15.70 -2.20 -4.74
CA ALA A 269 -15.87 -2.87 -3.46
C ALA A 269 -16.98 -2.23 -2.61
N LEU A 270 -17.05 -0.88 -2.54
CA LEU A 270 -18.13 -0.16 -1.86
C LEU A 270 -19.51 -0.41 -2.50
N ALA A 271 -19.55 -0.47 -3.84
CA ALA A 271 -20.80 -0.69 -4.57
C ALA A 271 -21.35 -2.12 -4.41
N THR A 272 -20.48 -3.11 -4.23
CA THR A 272 -20.85 -4.53 -4.14
C THR A 272 -21.03 -5.03 -2.71
N ALA A 273 -20.48 -4.38 -1.71
CA ALA A 273 -20.60 -4.75 -0.30
C ALA A 273 -22.04 -4.95 0.14
N GLN A 274 -22.33 -6.00 0.93
CA GLN A 274 -23.66 -6.38 1.38
C GLN A 274 -23.80 -6.37 2.91
N GLU A 275 -22.75 -6.74 3.65
CA GLU A 275 -22.81 -6.95 5.10
C GLU A 275 -22.00 -5.90 5.85
N SER A 276 -20.72 -5.77 5.55
CA SER A 276 -19.82 -4.91 6.32
C SER A 276 -18.65 -4.34 5.51
N ILE A 277 -18.22 -3.15 5.91
CA ILE A 277 -17.01 -2.50 5.41
C ILE A 277 -16.22 -2.00 6.62
N LYS A 278 -14.98 -2.48 6.78
CA LYS A 278 -14.06 -2.03 7.83
C LYS A 278 -12.81 -1.41 7.20
N ILE A 279 -12.51 -0.18 7.57
CA ILE A 279 -11.41 0.61 7.01
C ILE A 279 -10.50 1.09 8.12
N ILE A 280 -9.19 0.97 7.94
CA ILE A 280 -8.20 1.71 8.72
C ILE A 280 -7.25 2.44 7.78
N THR A 281 -7.04 3.71 8.01
CA THR A 281 -6.12 4.54 7.21
C THR A 281 -5.59 5.72 8.02
N PRO A 282 -4.30 6.10 7.87
CA PRO A 282 -3.72 7.24 8.58
C PRO A 282 -4.25 8.59 8.10
N TYR A 283 -4.57 8.67 6.81
CA TYR A 283 -5.08 9.88 6.16
C TYR A 283 -6.35 9.54 5.41
N PHE A 284 -7.41 10.24 5.77
CA PHE A 284 -8.74 10.01 5.23
C PHE A 284 -9.29 11.30 4.63
N LEU A 285 -9.03 11.50 3.35
CA LEU A 285 -9.50 12.63 2.55
C LEU A 285 -10.12 12.12 1.23
N PRO A 286 -11.15 11.27 1.32
CA PRO A 286 -11.80 10.74 0.12
C PRO A 286 -12.42 11.88 -0.70
N ASP A 287 -12.43 11.69 -2.02
CA ASP A 287 -13.17 12.57 -2.92
C ASP A 287 -14.69 12.38 -2.79
N GLY A 288 -15.46 13.21 -3.50
CA GLY A 288 -16.93 13.19 -3.41
C GLY A 288 -17.55 11.87 -3.82
N ASP A 289 -16.96 11.17 -4.81
CA ASP A 289 -17.51 9.90 -5.28
C ASP A 289 -17.35 8.80 -4.23
N LEU A 290 -16.18 8.75 -3.57
CA LEU A 290 -15.92 7.80 -2.47
C LEU A 290 -16.79 8.09 -1.24
N VAL A 291 -16.99 9.38 -0.90
CA VAL A 291 -17.91 9.78 0.17
C VAL A 291 -19.32 9.34 -0.16
N SER A 292 -19.80 9.65 -1.36
CA SER A 292 -21.15 9.27 -1.79
C SER A 292 -21.34 7.75 -1.83
N ALA A 293 -20.32 7.00 -2.28
CA ALA A 293 -20.37 5.53 -2.30
C ALA A 293 -20.46 4.93 -0.88
N LEU A 294 -19.71 5.47 0.09
CA LEU A 294 -19.81 5.08 1.51
C LEU A 294 -21.20 5.40 2.07
N CYS A 295 -21.72 6.60 1.83
CA CYS A 295 -23.06 6.99 2.27
C CYS A 295 -24.14 6.06 1.67
N ILE A 296 -24.08 5.76 0.37
CA ILE A 296 -25.01 4.85 -0.29
C ILE A 296 -24.93 3.44 0.29
N ALA A 297 -23.70 2.94 0.59
CA ALA A 297 -23.54 1.64 1.22
C ALA A 297 -24.15 1.61 2.65
N ALA A 298 -23.94 2.65 3.45
CA ALA A 298 -24.57 2.79 4.76
C ALA A 298 -26.10 2.82 4.66
N LEU A 299 -26.68 3.60 3.72
CA LEU A 299 -28.13 3.67 3.47
C LEU A 299 -28.71 2.33 2.99
N ARG A 300 -27.93 1.47 2.35
CA ARG A 300 -28.30 0.08 2.02
C ARG A 300 -28.29 -0.86 3.23
N GLY A 301 -27.85 -0.40 4.40
CA GLY A 301 -27.75 -1.20 5.62
C GLY A 301 -26.42 -1.89 5.83
N VAL A 302 -25.39 -1.58 5.03
CA VAL A 302 -24.04 -2.11 5.24
C VAL A 302 -23.42 -1.47 6.50
N ASP A 303 -22.88 -2.29 7.41
CA ASP A 303 -22.19 -1.81 8.61
C ASP A 303 -20.80 -1.27 8.25
N ILE A 304 -20.62 0.05 8.38
CA ILE A 304 -19.38 0.73 8.00
C ILE A 304 -18.64 1.24 9.23
N GLU A 305 -17.43 0.74 9.41
CA GLU A 305 -16.51 1.15 10.48
C GLU A 305 -15.22 1.73 9.88
N ILE A 306 -14.88 2.96 10.29
CA ILE A 306 -13.67 3.66 9.81
C ILE A 306 -12.80 4.01 11.03
N LEU A 307 -11.60 3.45 11.09
CA LEU A 307 -10.62 3.72 12.14
C LEU A 307 -9.62 4.76 11.65
N LEU A 308 -9.52 5.86 12.36
CA LEU A 308 -8.62 7.00 12.05
C LEU A 308 -7.77 7.33 13.26
N PRO A 309 -6.52 7.81 13.12
CA PRO A 309 -5.73 8.23 14.27
C PRO A 309 -6.34 9.48 14.92
N ALA A 310 -6.49 9.47 16.26
CA ALA A 310 -6.94 10.63 17.02
C ALA A 310 -5.99 11.82 16.84
N VAL A 311 -4.68 11.54 16.80
CA VAL A 311 -3.61 12.53 16.60
C VAL A 311 -2.91 12.24 15.28
N SER A 312 -2.98 13.16 14.34
CA SER A 312 -2.25 13.08 13.07
C SER A 312 -0.89 13.79 13.19
N ASN A 313 0.12 13.24 12.54
CA ASN A 313 1.43 13.88 12.36
C ASN A 313 1.36 15.09 11.39
N LEU A 314 0.28 15.22 10.61
CA LEU A 314 0.04 16.30 9.63
C LEU A 314 -1.24 17.07 10.01
N ARG A 315 -1.09 18.20 10.72
CA ARG A 315 -2.24 18.99 11.23
C ARG A 315 -3.19 19.45 10.13
N MET A 316 -2.66 19.91 8.99
CA MET A 316 -3.49 20.40 7.87
C MET A 316 -4.33 19.27 7.27
N VAL A 317 -3.76 18.08 7.11
CA VAL A 317 -4.47 16.88 6.66
C VAL A 317 -5.58 16.51 7.63
N LYS A 318 -5.33 16.55 8.95
CA LYS A 318 -6.35 16.31 9.98
C LYS A 318 -7.51 17.31 9.89
N TRP A 319 -7.23 18.59 9.72
CA TRP A 319 -8.28 19.61 9.59
C TRP A 319 -9.10 19.42 8.30
N ALA A 320 -8.45 19.10 7.19
CA ALA A 320 -9.13 18.81 5.94
C ALA A 320 -10.01 17.54 6.05
N SER A 321 -9.50 16.48 6.68
CA SER A 321 -10.23 15.24 6.95
C SER A 321 -11.49 15.51 7.80
N ASP A 322 -11.34 16.21 8.92
CA ASP A 322 -12.44 16.52 9.83
C ASP A 322 -13.63 17.24 9.15
N ALA A 323 -13.38 17.97 8.06
CA ALA A 323 -14.45 18.65 7.31
C ALA A 323 -15.31 17.69 6.48
N GLY A 324 -14.82 16.47 6.20
CA GLY A 324 -15.54 15.46 5.41
C GLY A 324 -16.29 14.43 6.25
N LEU A 325 -16.07 14.41 7.56
CA LEU A 325 -16.64 13.36 8.40
C LEU A 325 -18.12 13.59 8.76
N GLU A 326 -18.61 14.83 8.66
CA GLU A 326 -20.00 15.18 9.01
C GLU A 326 -20.99 14.39 8.16
N GLU A 327 -20.79 14.33 6.85
CA GLU A 327 -21.68 13.66 5.91
C GLU A 327 -21.74 12.14 6.19
N LEU A 328 -20.59 11.50 6.37
CA LEU A 328 -20.49 10.08 6.68
C LEU A 328 -21.18 9.71 7.99
N LEU A 329 -20.96 10.50 9.06
CA LEU A 329 -21.61 10.28 10.36
C LEU A 329 -23.11 10.48 10.29
N ARG A 330 -23.60 11.41 9.46
CA ARG A 330 -25.03 11.69 9.28
C ARG A 330 -25.74 10.53 8.60
N GLU A 331 -25.08 9.87 7.66
CA GLU A 331 -25.61 8.74 6.90
C GLU A 331 -25.35 7.37 7.56
N GLY A 332 -24.84 7.36 8.80
CA GLY A 332 -24.73 6.15 9.60
C GLY A 332 -23.39 5.43 9.59
N CYS A 333 -22.36 5.97 8.92
CA CYS A 333 -21.01 5.43 9.06
C CYS A 333 -20.49 5.67 10.47
N ARG A 334 -19.86 4.66 11.08
CA ARG A 334 -19.26 4.77 12.41
C ARG A 334 -17.77 5.07 12.29
N ILE A 335 -17.29 6.07 13.00
CA ILE A 335 -15.90 6.51 12.94
C ILE A 335 -15.26 6.37 14.31
N PHE A 336 -14.12 5.70 14.38
CA PHE A 336 -13.37 5.45 15.61
C PHE A 336 -12.02 6.13 15.55
N LEU A 337 -11.66 6.84 16.62
CA LEU A 337 -10.38 7.53 16.75
C LEU A 337 -9.42 6.70 17.59
N THR A 338 -8.43 6.07 16.93
CA THR A 338 -7.44 5.23 17.61
C THR A 338 -6.48 6.06 18.45
N GLN A 339 -6.15 5.56 19.65
CA GLN A 339 -5.23 6.23 20.55
C GLN A 339 -3.77 6.16 20.03
N PRO A 340 -2.91 7.11 20.44
CA PRO A 340 -1.47 7.01 20.17
C PRO A 340 -0.87 5.67 20.64
N PRO A 341 0.18 5.18 19.96
CA PRO A 341 0.95 5.83 18.90
C PRO A 341 0.20 5.99 17.57
N PHE A 342 0.66 6.93 16.72
CA PHE A 342 0.10 7.18 15.40
C PHE A 342 0.05 5.89 14.56
N ASP A 343 -1.15 5.52 14.12
CA ASP A 343 -1.37 4.33 13.33
C ASP A 343 -1.32 4.66 11.83
N HIS A 344 -0.41 4.00 11.13
CA HIS A 344 -0.15 4.21 9.70
C HIS A 344 -0.60 3.02 8.84
N SER A 345 -1.42 2.12 9.37
CA SER A 345 -1.96 0.95 8.65
C SER A 345 -2.95 1.36 7.55
N LYS A 346 -3.02 0.59 6.47
CA LYS A 346 -3.95 0.80 5.34
C LYS A 346 -4.57 -0.53 4.97
N ILE A 347 -5.78 -0.76 5.46
CA ILE A 347 -6.54 -1.99 5.26
C ILE A 347 -7.99 -1.63 4.99
N MET A 348 -8.61 -2.37 4.11
CA MET A 348 -10.05 -2.43 3.93
C MET A 348 -10.48 -3.90 3.93
N VAL A 349 -11.49 -4.23 4.72
CA VAL A 349 -12.13 -5.57 4.72
C VAL A 349 -13.58 -5.41 4.33
N VAL A 350 -14.07 -6.26 3.42
CA VAL A 350 -15.45 -6.25 2.96
C VAL A 350 -16.06 -7.64 3.13
N ASP A 351 -17.25 -7.68 3.71
CA ASP A 351 -18.11 -8.86 3.84
C ASP A 351 -17.39 -10.09 4.41
N HIS A 352 -16.43 -9.89 5.31
CA HIS A 352 -15.66 -10.93 6.01
C HIS A 352 -14.86 -11.88 5.09
N ALA A 353 -14.56 -11.47 3.86
CA ALA A 353 -13.99 -12.35 2.85
C ALA A 353 -13.00 -11.68 1.89
N TRP A 354 -13.17 -10.38 1.63
CA TRP A 354 -12.29 -9.63 0.75
C TRP A 354 -11.45 -8.64 1.55
N VAL A 355 -10.16 -8.64 1.27
CA VAL A 355 -9.20 -7.75 1.93
C VAL A 355 -8.43 -6.97 0.88
N LEU A 356 -8.35 -5.66 1.05
CA LEU A 356 -7.42 -4.78 0.34
C LEU A 356 -6.37 -4.28 1.32
N LEU A 357 -5.11 -4.51 1.01
CA LEU A 357 -3.96 -4.14 1.82
C LEU A 357 -2.86 -3.54 0.95
N GLY A 358 -2.02 -2.67 1.50
CA GLY A 358 -0.90 -2.12 0.72
C GLY A 358 -0.38 -0.79 1.21
N SER A 359 0.07 0.03 0.26
CA SER A 359 0.75 1.30 0.57
C SER A 359 -0.16 2.53 0.47
N ALA A 360 -1.33 2.44 -0.17
CA ALA A 360 -2.17 3.59 -0.48
C ALA A 360 -3.03 4.06 0.70
N ASN A 361 -3.03 5.37 0.94
CA ASN A 361 -3.98 6.01 1.85
C ASN A 361 -5.28 6.37 1.13
N TRP A 362 -6.30 6.73 1.90
CA TRP A 362 -7.56 7.24 1.39
C TRP A 362 -7.51 8.77 1.21
N ASP A 363 -6.57 9.23 0.39
CA ASP A 363 -6.42 10.64 0.04
C ASP A 363 -6.15 10.80 -1.46
N ALA A 364 -6.46 11.99 -1.99
CA ALA A 364 -6.32 12.30 -3.40
C ALA A 364 -4.87 12.16 -3.91
N ARG A 365 -3.88 12.32 -3.03
CA ARG A 365 -2.48 12.17 -3.40
C ARG A 365 -2.10 10.72 -3.63
N SER A 366 -2.48 9.83 -2.72
CA SER A 366 -2.25 8.39 -2.86
C SER A 366 -3.04 7.80 -4.03
N LEU A 367 -4.27 8.25 -4.25
CA LEU A 367 -5.15 7.70 -5.28
C LEU A 367 -4.94 8.29 -6.68
N ALA A 368 -4.12 9.36 -6.84
CA ALA A 368 -3.96 10.01 -8.15
C ALA A 368 -2.53 10.43 -8.51
N LEU A 369 -1.63 10.62 -7.54
CA LEU A 369 -0.32 11.22 -7.77
C LEU A 369 0.85 10.33 -7.37
N ASN A 370 0.67 9.44 -6.39
CA ASN A 370 1.72 8.53 -5.97
C ASN A 370 1.73 7.27 -6.83
N PHE A 371 2.91 6.65 -6.94
CA PHE A 371 3.01 5.25 -7.34
C PHE A 371 2.78 4.40 -6.08
N GLU A 372 1.71 3.64 -6.07
CA GLU A 372 1.28 2.77 -4.97
C GLU A 372 1.25 1.32 -5.43
N PHE A 373 1.30 0.39 -4.48
CA PHE A 373 1.06 -1.01 -4.73
C PHE A 373 0.19 -1.58 -3.62
N ASN A 374 -0.89 -2.24 -4.02
CA ASN A 374 -1.82 -2.88 -3.11
C ASN A 374 -2.06 -4.32 -3.57
N VAL A 375 -2.56 -5.14 -2.67
CA VAL A 375 -2.99 -6.50 -2.95
C VAL A 375 -4.44 -6.61 -2.52
N GLU A 376 -5.30 -7.07 -3.42
CA GLU A 376 -6.61 -7.59 -3.05
C GLU A 376 -6.52 -9.09 -2.83
N SER A 377 -7.24 -9.59 -1.84
CA SER A 377 -7.30 -11.02 -1.55
C SER A 377 -8.72 -11.45 -1.22
N TYR A 378 -9.14 -12.56 -1.80
CA TYR A 378 -10.33 -13.31 -1.46
C TYR A 378 -9.88 -14.46 -0.57
N ASP A 379 -9.97 -14.27 0.77
CA ASP A 379 -9.40 -15.18 1.75
C ASP A 379 -10.09 -14.96 3.11
N PHE A 380 -10.91 -15.91 3.55
CA PHE A 380 -11.67 -15.81 4.79
C PHE A 380 -10.76 -15.79 6.03
N GLU A 381 -9.67 -16.58 6.03
CA GLU A 381 -8.75 -16.64 7.17
C GLU A 381 -7.99 -15.32 7.32
N LEU A 382 -7.56 -14.74 6.19
CA LEU A 382 -6.93 -13.41 6.19
C LEU A 382 -7.93 -12.35 6.65
N ALA A 383 -9.17 -12.37 6.15
CA ALA A 383 -10.20 -11.41 6.53
C ALA A 383 -10.49 -11.48 8.04
N GLU A 384 -10.68 -12.68 8.61
CA GLU A 384 -10.87 -12.89 10.04
C GLU A 384 -9.68 -12.36 10.87
N SER A 385 -8.45 -12.67 10.41
CA SER A 385 -7.24 -12.16 11.04
C SER A 385 -7.18 -10.62 11.03
N MET A 386 -7.52 -9.99 9.90
CA MET A 386 -7.58 -8.53 9.80
C MET A 386 -8.66 -7.95 10.70
N GLU A 387 -9.84 -8.53 10.72
CA GLU A 387 -10.93 -8.08 11.59
C GLU A 387 -10.57 -8.20 13.07
N THR A 388 -9.91 -9.27 13.47
CA THR A 388 -9.40 -9.44 14.85
C THR A 388 -8.44 -8.30 15.21
N ILE A 389 -7.50 -7.96 14.32
CA ILE A 389 -6.56 -6.85 14.53
C ILE A 389 -7.32 -5.52 14.60
N LEU A 390 -8.26 -5.26 13.69
CA LEU A 390 -9.06 -4.04 13.67
C LEU A 390 -9.93 -3.91 14.93
N GLN A 391 -10.54 -5.01 15.37
CA GLN A 391 -11.33 -5.04 16.60
C GLN A 391 -10.48 -4.76 17.84
N GLY A 392 -9.26 -5.30 17.91
CA GLY A 392 -8.32 -4.97 18.99
C GLY A 392 -7.95 -3.48 19.01
N LYS A 393 -7.73 -2.87 17.85
CA LYS A 393 -7.47 -1.42 17.73
C LYS A 393 -8.71 -0.60 18.09
N LYS A 394 -9.90 -1.04 17.67
CA LYS A 394 -11.19 -0.40 17.97
C LYS A 394 -11.51 -0.43 19.45
N ALA A 395 -11.22 -1.52 20.17
CA ALA A 395 -11.50 -1.65 21.61
C ALA A 395 -10.79 -0.56 22.45
N ALA A 396 -9.65 -0.07 21.99
CA ALA A 396 -8.93 1.04 22.62
C ALA A 396 -9.26 2.43 22.02
N ALA A 397 -10.08 2.47 20.97
CA ALA A 397 -10.42 3.69 20.26
C ALA A 397 -11.65 4.36 20.87
N ARG A 398 -11.81 5.64 20.58
CA ARG A 398 -12.99 6.42 20.94
C ARG A 398 -13.88 6.61 19.71
N GLU A 399 -15.16 6.31 19.83
CA GLU A 399 -16.12 6.61 18.77
C GLU A 399 -16.34 8.13 18.65
N LEU A 400 -16.32 8.63 17.43
CA LEU A 400 -16.57 10.03 17.10
C LEU A 400 -18.07 10.22 16.81
N THR A 401 -18.71 11.13 17.52
CA THR A 401 -20.13 11.39 17.33
C THR A 401 -20.39 12.57 16.38
N LEU A 402 -21.55 12.54 15.71
CA LEU A 402 -22.01 13.67 14.89
C LEU A 402 -22.12 14.97 15.71
N GLN A 403 -22.58 14.85 16.97
CA GLN A 403 -22.72 16.01 17.87
C GLN A 403 -21.37 16.69 18.13
N GLU A 404 -20.29 15.94 18.29
CA GLU A 404 -18.96 16.50 18.47
C GLU A 404 -18.51 17.32 17.24
N ILE A 405 -18.82 16.84 16.04
CA ILE A 405 -18.50 17.59 14.79
C ILE A 405 -19.36 18.85 14.70
N LEU A 406 -20.65 18.75 15.02
CA LEU A 406 -21.57 19.89 14.96
C LEU A 406 -21.31 20.94 16.05
N SER A 407 -20.77 20.54 17.21
CA SER A 407 -20.45 21.46 18.31
C SER A 407 -19.14 22.26 18.10
N LYS A 408 -18.33 21.93 17.10
CA LYS A 408 -17.10 22.69 16.79
C LYS A 408 -17.45 24.17 16.50
N SER A 409 -16.59 25.09 16.97
CA SER A 409 -16.75 26.52 16.73
C SER A 409 -16.78 26.86 15.22
N LEU A 410 -17.47 27.95 14.87
CA LEU A 410 -17.54 28.40 13.47
C LEU A 410 -16.14 28.61 12.86
N THR A 411 -15.21 29.18 13.65
CA THR A 411 -13.82 29.38 13.22
C THR A 411 -13.12 28.08 12.91
N ALA A 412 -13.33 27.03 13.73
CA ALA A 412 -12.78 25.70 13.48
C ALA A 412 -13.39 25.06 12.21
N LYS A 413 -14.68 25.19 12.00
CA LYS A 413 -15.38 24.70 10.80
C LYS A 413 -14.87 25.39 9.54
N LEU A 414 -14.74 26.74 9.56
CA LEU A 414 -14.22 27.51 8.43
C LEU A 414 -12.78 27.14 8.12
N ARG A 415 -11.92 27.02 9.13
CA ARG A 415 -10.54 26.54 8.96
C ARG A 415 -10.51 25.17 8.30
N ASN A 416 -11.27 24.21 8.81
CA ASN A 416 -11.28 22.83 8.31
C ASN A 416 -11.76 22.78 6.85
N ARG A 417 -12.82 23.52 6.51
CA ARG A 417 -13.31 23.65 5.12
C ARG A 417 -12.29 24.31 4.22
N PHE A 418 -11.61 25.35 4.71
CA PHE A 418 -10.53 26.00 3.96
C PHE A 418 -9.41 25.01 3.57
N PHE A 419 -8.92 24.22 4.54
CA PHE A 419 -7.90 23.21 4.26
C PHE A 419 -8.40 22.10 3.33
N ARG A 420 -9.69 21.74 3.39
CA ARG A 420 -10.28 20.75 2.48
C ARG A 420 -10.21 21.20 1.00
N LEU A 421 -10.22 22.49 0.69
CA LEU A 421 -10.02 22.98 -0.68
C LEU A 421 -8.64 22.61 -1.24
N PHE A 422 -7.66 22.35 -0.38
CA PHE A 422 -6.31 21.96 -0.77
C PHE A 422 -6.09 20.43 -0.74
N SER A 423 -7.14 19.64 -0.50
CA SER A 423 -7.02 18.16 -0.44
C SER A 423 -6.29 17.53 -1.63
N PRO A 424 -6.36 18.04 -2.89
CA PRO A 424 -5.57 17.48 -3.99
C PRO A 424 -4.05 17.68 -3.86
N TYR A 425 -3.62 18.53 -2.92
CA TYR A 425 -2.20 18.89 -2.72
C TYR A 425 -1.67 18.49 -1.33
N LEU A 426 -2.56 18.10 -0.41
CA LEU A 426 -2.25 17.62 0.94
C LEU A 426 -2.02 16.11 0.95
#